data_75875cc2f768b5a3a334a6500649a183
#
_entry.id   75875cc2f768b5a3a334a6500649a183
#
_cell.length_a   1.000
_cell.length_b   1.000
_cell.length_c   1.000
_cell.angle_alpha   90.00
_cell.angle_beta   90.00
_cell.angle_gamma   90.00
#
_symmetry.space_group_name_H-M   'P 1'
#
loop_
_entity.id
_entity.type
_entity.pdbx_description
1 polymer ?
#
loop_
_entity_poly.entity_id
_entity_poly.type
_entity_poly.pdbx_seq_one_letter_code
_entity_poly.pdbx_strand_id
1 'polypeptide(L)'
;LVSLVYGIVQGGDGDPWLSLGVLGPIVGGLAILAAFAWYEARIEHPSLDVRLFRDRRLSASVGSLGLVFFGMGGVFFFTSFYLQNVRGYTPLAAGLLTVPFAAGQLLMSPRSARLVQRYGAKAVGATGMFVMAGAIAGYASLGTASPIWMLGVLFGIQGAAIGISMPAATAAVMDVLPRERAGAGSALTNTARQVAVALSVAILGSILAQFYRNSLSPSLVGLPAATRSAASSSITGTQAVAQQLGTAGRSLLAPANTAFVDAMHVATLIAAVLALAGGFVVLRWMPGKPRPATEIATASEDSYESELAIMEENVLNTATREG
;
A
#
# COMPACT_ATOMS: atom_id res chain seq x y z
N LEU A 1 4.51 -15.09 0.72
CA LEU A 1 4.72 -13.73 0.24
C LEU A 1 6.10 -13.57 -0.41
N VAL A 2 7.20 -13.97 0.25
CA VAL A 2 8.58 -13.84 -0.29
C VAL A 2 8.69 -14.49 -1.66
N SER A 3 8.21 -15.72 -1.82
CA SER A 3 8.23 -16.42 -3.11
C SER A 3 7.45 -15.68 -4.21
N LEU A 4 6.28 -15.14 -3.87
CA LEU A 4 5.44 -14.36 -4.79
C LEU A 4 6.14 -13.07 -5.23
N VAL A 5 6.70 -12.31 -4.28
CA VAL A 5 7.47 -11.09 -4.55
C VAL A 5 8.69 -11.40 -5.41
N TYR A 6 9.44 -12.47 -5.09
CA TYR A 6 10.59 -12.90 -5.88
C TYR A 6 10.22 -13.19 -7.34
N GLY A 7 9.16 -13.96 -7.58
CA GLY A 7 8.72 -14.24 -8.93
C GLY A 7 8.31 -13.00 -9.73
N ILE A 8 7.62 -12.04 -9.07
CA ILE A 8 7.24 -10.76 -9.71
C ILE A 8 8.48 -9.94 -10.08
N VAL A 9 9.46 -9.85 -9.17
CA VAL A 9 10.71 -9.11 -9.41
C VAL A 9 11.51 -9.76 -10.54
N GLN A 10 11.63 -11.10 -10.56
CA GLN A 10 12.33 -11.83 -11.61
C GLN A 10 11.73 -11.56 -13.00
N GLY A 11 10.38 -11.56 -13.12
CA GLY A 11 9.70 -11.16 -14.36
C GLY A 11 9.96 -9.69 -14.72
N GLY A 12 10.04 -8.83 -13.72
CA GLY A 12 10.45 -7.43 -13.84
C GLY A 12 11.89 -7.26 -14.32
N ASP A 13 12.82 -8.13 -13.95
CA ASP A 13 14.24 -8.09 -14.33
C ASP A 13 14.52 -8.57 -15.75
N GLY A 14 13.51 -9.05 -16.47
CA GLY A 14 13.59 -9.35 -17.89
C GLY A 14 13.47 -10.82 -18.23
N ASP A 15 13.28 -11.69 -17.27
CA ASP A 15 12.96 -13.08 -17.52
C ASP A 15 11.56 -13.19 -18.16
N PRO A 16 11.35 -14.13 -19.09
CA PRO A 16 10.03 -14.34 -19.67
C PRO A 16 9.00 -14.65 -18.59
N TRP A 17 7.87 -13.93 -18.59
CA TRP A 17 6.79 -14.11 -17.60
C TRP A 17 6.26 -15.55 -17.52
N LEU A 18 6.34 -16.30 -18.62
CA LEU A 18 5.91 -17.71 -18.70
C LEU A 18 7.03 -18.71 -18.35
N SER A 19 8.21 -18.23 -17.92
CA SER A 19 9.30 -19.11 -17.50
C SER A 19 9.00 -19.80 -16.17
N LEU A 20 9.57 -20.99 -15.95
CA LEU A 20 9.48 -21.69 -14.66
C LEU A 20 10.13 -20.87 -13.51
N GLY A 21 11.14 -20.05 -13.83
CA GLY A 21 11.80 -19.17 -12.88
C GLY A 21 10.88 -18.06 -12.35
N VAL A 22 9.90 -17.62 -13.13
CA VAL A 22 8.92 -16.58 -12.76
C VAL A 22 7.62 -17.21 -12.25
N LEU A 23 7.03 -18.11 -13.05
CA LEU A 23 5.75 -18.75 -12.69
C LEU A 23 5.86 -19.69 -11.49
N GLY A 24 6.97 -20.41 -11.36
CA GLY A 24 7.17 -21.35 -10.25
C GLY A 24 7.04 -20.65 -8.88
N PRO A 25 7.82 -19.61 -8.60
CA PRO A 25 7.70 -18.85 -7.34
C PRO A 25 6.36 -18.17 -7.16
N ILE A 26 5.73 -17.65 -8.23
CA ILE A 26 4.41 -17.01 -8.14
C ILE A 26 3.34 -18.03 -7.77
N VAL A 27 3.25 -19.14 -8.52
CA VAL A 27 2.26 -20.20 -8.27
C VAL A 27 2.51 -20.87 -6.93
N GLY A 28 3.77 -21.18 -6.61
CA GLY A 28 4.15 -21.73 -5.31
C GLY A 28 3.79 -20.80 -4.14
N GLY A 29 4.05 -19.51 -4.30
CA GLY A 29 3.68 -18.51 -3.29
C GLY A 29 2.15 -18.40 -3.11
N LEU A 30 1.39 -18.40 -4.20
CA LEU A 30 -0.08 -18.41 -4.15
C LEU A 30 -0.63 -19.70 -3.56
N ALA A 31 -0.04 -20.86 -3.90
CA ALA A 31 -0.42 -22.16 -3.35
C ALA A 31 -0.19 -22.21 -1.82
N ILE A 32 0.94 -21.70 -1.34
CA ILE A 32 1.22 -21.62 0.10
C ILE A 32 0.22 -20.70 0.80
N LEU A 33 -0.09 -19.54 0.21
CA LEU A 33 -1.09 -18.62 0.79
C LEU A 33 -2.49 -19.23 0.81
N ALA A 34 -2.88 -19.94 -0.24
CA ALA A 34 -4.16 -20.65 -0.31
C ALA A 34 -4.22 -21.79 0.71
N ALA A 35 -3.14 -22.58 0.85
CA ALA A 35 -3.05 -23.64 1.86
C ALA A 35 -3.11 -23.06 3.29
N PHE A 36 -2.44 -21.95 3.54
CA PHE A 36 -2.51 -21.24 4.82
C PHE A 36 -3.95 -20.78 5.11
N ALA A 37 -4.60 -20.11 4.16
CA ALA A 37 -5.97 -19.63 4.31
C ALA A 37 -6.95 -20.80 4.54
N TRP A 38 -6.76 -21.93 3.84
CA TRP A 38 -7.55 -23.12 4.01
C TRP A 38 -7.35 -23.77 5.40
N TYR A 39 -6.09 -23.81 5.89
CA TYR A 39 -5.73 -24.31 7.19
C TYR A 39 -6.33 -23.44 8.31
N GLU A 40 -6.15 -22.12 8.26
CA GLU A 40 -6.71 -21.15 9.21
C GLU A 40 -8.26 -21.19 9.24
N ALA A 41 -8.89 -21.46 8.08
CA ALA A 41 -10.34 -21.60 8.01
C ALA A 41 -10.88 -22.86 8.70
N ARG A 42 -10.03 -23.81 9.13
CA ARG A 42 -10.44 -25.08 9.75
C ARG A 42 -10.10 -25.22 11.23
N ILE A 43 -9.19 -24.37 11.72
CA ILE A 43 -8.77 -24.41 13.14
C ILE A 43 -9.82 -23.73 14.02
N GLU A 44 -10.01 -24.25 15.24
CA GLU A 44 -10.92 -23.70 16.24
C GLU A 44 -10.44 -22.35 16.80
N HIS A 45 -9.11 -22.17 16.94
CA HIS A 45 -8.48 -20.95 17.42
C HIS A 45 -7.50 -20.38 16.35
N PRO A 46 -8.01 -19.80 15.24
CA PRO A 46 -7.18 -19.30 14.17
C PRO A 46 -6.38 -18.06 14.62
N SER A 47 -5.11 -17.98 14.24
CA SER A 47 -4.30 -16.76 14.42
C SER A 47 -4.81 -15.62 13.59
N LEU A 48 -5.31 -15.91 12.38
CA LEU A 48 -5.98 -14.98 11.48
C LEU A 48 -7.30 -15.60 11.01
N ASP A 49 -8.41 -15.14 11.57
CA ASP A 49 -9.73 -15.68 11.17
C ASP A 49 -10.08 -15.19 9.74
N VAL A 50 -9.68 -16.00 8.75
CA VAL A 50 -9.96 -15.71 7.34
C VAL A 50 -11.45 -15.70 7.00
N ARG A 51 -12.31 -16.26 7.88
CA ARG A 51 -13.76 -16.23 7.71
C ARG A 51 -14.32 -14.82 7.86
N LEU A 52 -13.61 -13.94 8.58
CA LEU A 52 -13.96 -12.53 8.72
C LEU A 52 -13.99 -11.79 7.36
N PHE A 53 -13.18 -12.21 6.39
CA PHE A 53 -13.20 -11.65 5.04
C PHE A 53 -14.47 -11.97 4.22
N ARG A 54 -15.37 -12.83 4.72
CA ARG A 54 -16.71 -13.00 4.14
C ARG A 54 -17.57 -11.75 4.33
N ASP A 55 -17.30 -10.96 5.37
CA ASP A 55 -17.92 -9.65 5.52
C ASP A 55 -17.30 -8.66 4.50
N ARG A 56 -18.14 -8.21 3.57
CA ARG A 56 -17.73 -7.26 2.53
C ARG A 56 -17.28 -5.92 3.10
N ARG A 57 -17.81 -5.53 4.28
CA ARG A 57 -17.45 -4.28 4.95
C ARG A 57 -16.04 -4.35 5.49
N LEU A 58 -15.70 -5.45 6.17
CA LEU A 58 -14.34 -5.69 6.66
C LEU A 58 -13.36 -5.78 5.51
N SER A 59 -13.67 -6.59 4.48
CA SER A 59 -12.83 -6.75 3.30
C SER A 59 -12.56 -5.42 2.59
N ALA A 60 -13.58 -4.57 2.44
CA ALA A 60 -13.43 -3.24 1.85
C ALA A 60 -12.57 -2.32 2.72
N SER A 61 -12.74 -2.36 4.05
CA SER A 61 -11.96 -1.53 4.98
C SER A 61 -10.49 -1.94 5.01
N VAL A 62 -10.19 -3.24 5.10
CA VAL A 62 -8.82 -3.77 5.06
C VAL A 62 -8.20 -3.57 3.68
N GLY A 63 -8.96 -3.81 2.61
CA GLY A 63 -8.52 -3.58 1.24
C GLY A 63 -8.21 -2.12 0.96
N SER A 64 -9.02 -1.18 1.46
CA SER A 64 -8.76 0.25 1.32
C SER A 64 -7.46 0.65 2.04
N LEU A 65 -7.23 0.13 3.24
CA LEU A 65 -5.99 0.33 3.98
C LEU A 65 -4.79 -0.21 3.19
N GLY A 66 -4.92 -1.41 2.64
CA GLY A 66 -3.90 -1.99 1.77
C GLY A 66 -3.59 -1.11 0.56
N LEU A 67 -4.60 -0.59 -0.14
CA LEU A 67 -4.41 0.30 -1.30
C LEU A 67 -3.77 1.65 -0.95
N VAL A 68 -4.07 2.21 0.24
CA VAL A 68 -3.37 3.40 0.75
C VAL A 68 -1.87 3.13 0.88
N PHE A 69 -1.51 2.02 1.50
CA PHE A 69 -0.10 1.66 1.70
C PHE A 69 0.58 1.17 0.43
N PHE A 70 -0.16 0.55 -0.50
CA PHE A 70 0.33 0.22 -1.83
C PHE A 70 0.75 1.48 -2.60
N GLY A 71 -0.12 2.49 -2.67
CA GLY A 71 0.21 3.77 -3.31
C GLY A 71 1.40 4.47 -2.65
N MET A 72 1.46 4.46 -1.31
CA MET A 72 2.57 5.04 -0.58
C MET A 72 3.90 4.32 -0.88
N GLY A 73 3.94 2.99 -0.76
CA GLY A 73 5.16 2.20 -0.91
C GLY A 73 5.79 2.37 -2.28
N GLY A 74 4.97 2.30 -3.35
CA GLY A 74 5.44 2.49 -4.72
C GLY A 74 6.00 3.90 -4.96
N VAL A 75 5.27 4.94 -4.54
CA VAL A 75 5.73 6.33 -4.72
C VAL A 75 7.05 6.58 -3.98
N PHE A 76 7.19 6.15 -2.74
CA PHE A 76 8.44 6.31 -1.99
C PHE A 76 9.59 5.55 -2.66
N PHE A 77 9.33 4.36 -3.19
CA PHE A 77 10.34 3.56 -3.89
C PHE A 77 10.93 4.32 -5.09
N PHE A 78 10.12 4.67 -6.08
CA PHE A 78 10.68 5.30 -7.28
C PHE A 78 11.06 6.77 -7.09
N THR A 79 10.42 7.51 -6.16
CA THR A 79 10.83 8.89 -5.86
C THR A 79 12.21 8.93 -5.20
N SER A 80 12.56 7.93 -4.40
CA SER A 80 13.91 7.80 -3.84
C SER A 80 14.97 7.68 -4.94
N PHE A 81 14.73 6.83 -5.96
CA PHE A 81 15.61 6.73 -7.13
C PHE A 81 15.61 8.00 -7.97
N TYR A 82 14.46 8.61 -8.20
CA TYR A 82 14.35 9.88 -8.91
C TYR A 82 15.21 10.97 -8.25
N LEU A 83 15.09 11.17 -6.95
CA LEU A 83 15.84 12.20 -6.22
C LEU A 83 17.33 11.93 -6.23
N GLN A 84 17.76 10.70 -6.00
CA GLN A 84 19.18 10.38 -5.85
C GLN A 84 19.88 10.17 -7.20
N ASN A 85 19.27 9.46 -8.14
CA ASN A 85 19.92 9.11 -9.39
C ASN A 85 19.64 10.10 -10.53
N VAL A 86 18.40 10.60 -10.66
CA VAL A 86 18.06 11.55 -11.73
C VAL A 86 18.43 12.97 -11.33
N ARG A 87 18.11 13.36 -10.08
CA ARG A 87 18.30 14.73 -9.58
C ARG A 87 19.63 14.94 -8.86
N GLY A 88 20.37 13.87 -8.54
CA GLY A 88 21.69 13.93 -7.91
C GLY A 88 21.69 14.40 -6.44
N TYR A 89 20.54 14.35 -5.75
CA TYR A 89 20.48 14.70 -4.33
C TYR A 89 21.18 13.65 -3.48
N THR A 90 21.86 14.09 -2.41
CA THR A 90 22.37 13.16 -1.40
C THR A 90 21.22 12.46 -0.66
N PRO A 91 21.44 11.26 -0.09
CA PRO A 91 20.40 10.55 0.68
C PRO A 91 19.78 11.40 1.78
N LEU A 92 20.58 12.23 2.46
CA LEU A 92 20.10 13.14 3.50
C LEU A 92 19.18 14.22 2.90
N ALA A 93 19.57 14.85 1.80
CA ALA A 93 18.75 15.87 1.14
C ALA A 93 17.45 15.26 0.59
N ALA A 94 17.52 14.08 -0.01
CA ALA A 94 16.33 13.35 -0.47
C ALA A 94 15.38 13.02 0.70
N GLY A 95 15.91 12.62 1.85
CA GLY A 95 15.12 12.40 3.07
C GLY A 95 14.44 13.67 3.58
N LEU A 96 15.14 14.80 3.60
CA LEU A 96 14.57 16.09 4.01
C LEU A 96 13.44 16.56 3.08
N LEU A 97 13.48 16.22 1.80
CA LEU A 97 12.40 16.52 0.86
C LEU A 97 11.10 15.73 1.13
N THR A 98 11.15 14.70 1.97
CA THR A 98 9.93 14.00 2.43
C THR A 98 9.24 14.67 3.63
N VAL A 99 9.85 15.70 4.25
CA VAL A 99 9.26 16.42 5.39
C VAL A 99 7.85 16.96 5.11
N PRO A 100 7.53 17.52 3.92
CA PRO A 100 6.17 17.95 3.60
C PRO A 100 5.13 16.82 3.69
N PHE A 101 5.52 15.57 3.36
CA PHE A 101 4.66 14.41 3.56
C PHE A 101 4.32 14.18 5.03
N ALA A 102 5.33 14.18 5.91
CA ALA A 102 5.15 14.04 7.34
C ALA A 102 4.29 15.19 7.92
N ALA A 103 4.52 16.42 7.47
CA ALA A 103 3.75 17.58 7.86
C ALA A 103 2.27 17.44 7.43
N GLY A 104 2.00 17.05 6.19
CA GLY A 104 0.64 16.82 5.70
C GLY A 104 -0.10 15.75 6.52
N GLN A 105 0.57 14.63 6.81
CA GLN A 105 0.02 13.56 7.62
C GLN A 105 -0.26 14.01 9.06
N LEU A 106 0.70 14.69 9.69
CA LEU A 106 0.57 15.18 11.08
C LEU A 106 -0.57 16.19 11.22
N LEU A 107 -0.72 17.09 10.25
CA LEU A 107 -1.77 18.10 10.26
C LEU A 107 -3.17 17.52 10.04
N MET A 108 -3.30 16.49 9.20
CA MET A 108 -4.60 15.95 8.83
C MET A 108 -5.06 14.79 9.72
N SER A 109 -4.16 14.03 10.32
CA SER A 109 -4.50 12.88 11.15
C SER A 109 -5.42 13.22 12.33
N PRO A 110 -5.18 14.29 13.15
CA PRO A 110 -6.11 14.66 14.22
C PRO A 110 -7.46 15.16 13.69
N ARG A 111 -7.45 15.81 12.52
CA ARG A 111 -8.67 16.32 11.87
C ARG A 111 -9.52 15.20 11.32
N SER A 112 -8.90 14.09 10.91
CA SER A 112 -9.60 12.92 10.37
C SER A 112 -10.62 12.37 11.36
N ALA A 113 -10.30 12.28 12.64
CA ALA A 113 -11.23 11.79 13.66
C ALA A 113 -12.51 12.65 13.73
N ARG A 114 -12.38 13.98 13.70
CA ARG A 114 -13.52 14.93 13.68
C ARG A 114 -14.33 14.81 12.38
N LEU A 115 -13.65 14.66 11.25
CA LEU A 115 -14.30 14.46 9.94
C LEU A 115 -15.08 13.15 9.90
N VAL A 116 -14.51 12.07 10.45
CA VAL A 116 -15.18 10.76 10.53
C VAL A 116 -16.45 10.85 11.41
N GLN A 117 -16.37 11.53 12.56
CA GLN A 117 -17.54 11.74 13.41
C GLN A 117 -18.64 12.54 12.70
N ARG A 118 -18.28 13.54 11.88
CA ARG A 118 -19.24 14.42 11.20
C ARG A 118 -19.80 13.84 9.92
N TYR A 119 -18.96 13.24 9.08
CA TYR A 119 -19.30 12.81 7.72
C TYR A 119 -19.31 11.27 7.55
N GLY A 120 -18.83 10.53 8.56
CA GLY A 120 -18.69 9.08 8.52
C GLY A 120 -17.40 8.61 7.87
N ALA A 121 -16.95 7.40 8.25
CA ALA A 121 -15.70 6.79 7.76
C ALA A 121 -15.68 6.61 6.24
N LYS A 122 -16.85 6.26 5.65
CA LYS A 122 -17.03 6.06 4.21
C LYS A 122 -16.68 7.31 3.39
N ALA A 123 -17.28 8.46 3.71
CA ALA A 123 -17.07 9.71 2.96
C ALA A 123 -15.63 10.20 3.13
N VAL A 124 -15.11 10.16 4.36
CA VAL A 124 -13.76 10.62 4.71
C VAL A 124 -12.70 9.72 4.07
N GLY A 125 -12.87 8.40 4.16
CA GLY A 125 -11.96 7.42 3.55
C GLY A 125 -11.93 7.54 2.01
N ALA A 126 -13.10 7.65 1.38
CA ALA A 126 -13.18 7.84 -0.07
C ALA A 126 -12.54 9.14 -0.54
N THR A 127 -12.81 10.26 0.15
CA THR A 127 -12.18 11.55 -0.16
C THR A 127 -10.66 11.46 -0.05
N GLY A 128 -10.14 10.84 1.01
CA GLY A 128 -8.72 10.62 1.16
C GLY A 128 -8.12 9.78 0.04
N MET A 129 -8.81 8.72 -0.41
CA MET A 129 -8.37 7.89 -1.54
C MET A 129 -8.35 8.66 -2.86
N PHE A 130 -9.35 9.50 -3.15
CA PHE A 130 -9.37 10.32 -4.35
C PHE A 130 -8.29 11.40 -4.34
N VAL A 131 -8.07 12.06 -3.20
CA VAL A 131 -6.95 13.02 -3.03
C VAL A 131 -5.61 12.31 -3.21
N MET A 132 -5.46 11.10 -2.67
CA MET A 132 -4.27 10.26 -2.85
C MET A 132 -4.04 9.94 -4.33
N ALA A 133 -5.09 9.50 -5.04
CA ALA A 133 -5.01 9.19 -6.46
C ALA A 133 -4.59 10.41 -7.29
N GLY A 134 -5.15 11.58 -6.99
CA GLY A 134 -4.78 12.85 -7.62
C GLY A 134 -3.32 13.24 -7.34
N ALA A 135 -2.87 13.09 -6.10
CA ALA A 135 -1.47 13.34 -5.74
C ALA A 135 -0.52 12.39 -6.46
N ILE A 136 -0.84 11.08 -6.51
CA ILE A 136 -0.05 10.09 -7.22
C ILE A 136 -0.02 10.38 -8.72
N ALA A 137 -1.15 10.69 -9.35
CA ALA A 137 -1.20 11.10 -10.74
C ALA A 137 -0.36 12.36 -11.03
N GLY A 138 -0.28 13.27 -10.07
CA GLY A 138 0.55 14.48 -10.16
C GLY A 138 2.04 14.17 -10.33
N TYR A 139 2.55 13.04 -9.83
CA TYR A 139 3.96 12.65 -10.07
C TYR A 139 4.24 12.38 -11.55
N ALA A 140 3.24 12.05 -12.37
CA ALA A 140 3.40 11.91 -13.81
C ALA A 140 3.65 13.24 -14.56
N SER A 141 3.59 14.38 -13.87
CA SER A 141 3.97 15.68 -14.42
C SER A 141 5.42 16.09 -14.11
N LEU A 142 6.15 15.29 -13.34
CA LEU A 142 7.55 15.55 -13.00
C LEU A 142 8.47 15.13 -14.15
N GLY A 143 9.27 16.07 -14.64
CA GLY A 143 10.33 15.81 -15.60
C GLY A 143 11.71 15.75 -14.93
N THR A 144 12.76 15.55 -15.74
CA THR A 144 14.15 15.49 -15.26
C THR A 144 14.61 16.79 -14.61
N ALA A 145 14.01 17.93 -14.94
CA ALA A 145 14.38 19.28 -14.46
C ALA A 145 13.26 20.01 -13.73
N SER A 146 12.20 19.31 -13.32
CA SER A 146 11.04 19.93 -12.64
C SER A 146 11.44 20.67 -11.36
N PRO A 147 10.81 21.81 -11.02
CA PRO A 147 11.07 22.53 -9.79
C PRO A 147 10.82 21.66 -8.56
N ILE A 148 11.75 21.68 -7.61
CA ILE A 148 11.70 20.79 -6.43
C ILE A 148 10.48 21.07 -5.53
N TRP A 149 9.98 22.31 -5.49
CA TRP A 149 8.78 22.67 -4.72
C TRP A 149 7.56 21.87 -5.16
N MET A 150 7.46 21.51 -6.46
CA MET A 150 6.36 20.73 -7.01
C MET A 150 6.31 19.33 -6.37
N LEU A 151 7.47 18.69 -6.20
CA LEU A 151 7.58 17.42 -5.48
C LEU A 151 7.17 17.58 -4.00
N GLY A 152 7.60 18.68 -3.36
CA GLY A 152 7.21 18.99 -1.98
C GLY A 152 5.69 19.14 -1.82
N VAL A 153 5.02 19.81 -2.76
CA VAL A 153 3.56 19.94 -2.76
C VAL A 153 2.88 18.58 -2.92
N LEU A 154 3.34 17.77 -3.88
CA LEU A 154 2.80 16.42 -4.09
C LEU A 154 2.98 15.53 -2.86
N PHE A 155 4.14 15.57 -2.22
CA PHE A 155 4.36 14.89 -0.95
C PHE A 155 3.44 15.39 0.17
N GLY A 156 3.24 16.72 0.28
CA GLY A 156 2.34 17.30 1.26
C GLY A 156 0.90 16.84 1.07
N ILE A 157 0.40 16.86 -0.17
CA ILE A 157 -0.96 16.39 -0.51
C ILE A 157 -1.09 14.89 -0.23
N GLN A 158 -0.10 14.10 -0.62
CA GLN A 158 -0.11 12.65 -0.37
C GLN A 158 -0.08 12.33 1.13
N GLY A 159 0.73 13.05 1.92
CA GLY A 159 0.75 12.93 3.38
C GLY A 159 -0.59 13.29 4.00
N ALA A 160 -1.22 14.39 3.56
CA ALA A 160 -2.55 14.78 3.99
C ALA A 160 -3.61 13.71 3.65
N ALA A 161 -3.55 13.13 2.46
CA ALA A 161 -4.45 12.05 2.02
C ALA A 161 -4.34 10.82 2.92
N ILE A 162 -3.11 10.40 3.28
CA ILE A 162 -2.89 9.30 4.23
C ILE A 162 -3.36 9.67 5.63
N GLY A 163 -3.08 10.90 6.08
CA GLY A 163 -3.54 11.41 7.38
C GLY A 163 -5.07 11.38 7.52
N ILE A 164 -5.79 11.53 6.42
CA ILE A 164 -7.25 11.42 6.38
C ILE A 164 -7.70 9.96 6.27
N SER A 165 -7.13 9.18 5.35
CA SER A 165 -7.62 7.84 4.99
C SER A 165 -7.30 6.79 6.05
N MET A 166 -6.11 6.82 6.64
CA MET A 166 -5.65 5.79 7.56
C MET A 166 -6.51 5.68 8.83
N PRO A 167 -6.80 6.79 9.57
CA PRO A 167 -7.68 6.71 10.74
C PRO A 167 -9.10 6.29 10.38
N ALA A 168 -9.63 6.74 9.22
CA ALA A 168 -10.95 6.37 8.75
C ALA A 168 -11.05 4.86 8.45
N ALA A 169 -10.06 4.30 7.76
CA ALA A 169 -10.00 2.87 7.44
C ALA A 169 -9.82 2.01 8.70
N THR A 170 -8.96 2.45 9.65
CA THR A 170 -8.74 1.73 10.91
C THR A 170 -10.02 1.74 11.77
N ALA A 171 -10.68 2.89 11.89
CA ALA A 171 -11.95 2.99 12.59
C ALA A 171 -13.01 2.04 11.97
N ALA A 172 -13.11 2.01 10.64
CA ALA A 172 -14.04 1.13 9.94
C ALA A 172 -13.74 -0.38 10.14
N VAL A 173 -12.47 -0.76 10.29
CA VAL A 173 -12.09 -2.14 10.64
C VAL A 173 -12.54 -2.47 12.07
N MET A 174 -12.30 -1.55 13.02
CA MET A 174 -12.66 -1.75 14.42
C MET A 174 -14.18 -1.75 14.66
N ASP A 175 -14.95 -1.00 13.86
CA ASP A 175 -16.43 -0.98 13.95
C ASP A 175 -17.08 -2.33 13.55
N VAL A 176 -16.41 -3.13 12.72
CA VAL A 176 -16.91 -4.43 12.25
C VAL A 176 -16.52 -5.57 13.19
N LEU A 177 -15.46 -5.40 13.97
CA LEU A 177 -14.92 -6.45 14.83
C LEU A 177 -15.47 -6.32 16.26
N PRO A 178 -15.83 -7.46 16.92
CA PRO A 178 -16.14 -7.49 18.35
C PRO A 178 -14.93 -6.98 19.17
N ARG A 179 -15.18 -6.35 20.31
CA ARG A 179 -14.13 -5.80 21.18
C ARG A 179 -13.10 -6.84 21.63
N GLU A 180 -13.56 -8.07 21.86
CA GLU A 180 -12.73 -9.22 22.27
C GLU A 180 -11.71 -9.59 21.16
N ARG A 181 -11.99 -9.23 19.90
CA ARG A 181 -11.14 -9.47 18.73
C ARG A 181 -10.35 -8.25 18.26
N ALA A 182 -10.27 -7.19 19.05
CA ALA A 182 -9.54 -5.96 18.69
C ALA A 182 -8.05 -6.22 18.41
N GLY A 183 -7.43 -7.16 19.13
CA GLY A 183 -6.07 -7.62 18.87
C GLY A 183 -5.90 -8.24 17.48
N ALA A 184 -6.85 -9.09 17.07
CA ALA A 184 -6.88 -9.67 15.72
C ALA A 184 -7.06 -8.59 14.64
N GLY A 185 -7.90 -7.57 14.88
CA GLY A 185 -8.06 -6.42 13.98
C GLY A 185 -6.78 -5.62 13.80
N SER A 186 -6.03 -5.39 14.86
CA SER A 186 -4.73 -4.72 14.82
C SER A 186 -3.69 -5.55 14.05
N ALA A 187 -3.62 -6.85 14.29
CA ALA A 187 -2.75 -7.76 13.56
C ALA A 187 -3.08 -7.78 12.06
N LEU A 188 -4.38 -7.85 11.72
CA LEU A 188 -4.88 -7.84 10.36
C LEU A 188 -4.51 -6.56 9.61
N THR A 189 -4.73 -5.39 10.22
CA THR A 189 -4.39 -4.10 9.62
C THR A 189 -2.88 -3.95 9.41
N ASN A 190 -2.07 -4.42 10.36
CA ASN A 190 -0.62 -4.38 10.24
C ASN A 190 -0.10 -5.32 9.14
N THR A 191 -0.65 -6.53 9.06
CA THR A 191 -0.33 -7.51 8.00
C THR A 191 -0.72 -6.96 6.62
N ALA A 192 -1.93 -6.43 6.47
CA ALA A 192 -2.40 -5.83 5.22
C ALA A 192 -1.48 -4.70 4.75
N ARG A 193 -1.02 -3.83 5.67
CA ARG A 193 -0.06 -2.77 5.39
C ARG A 193 1.27 -3.32 4.87
N GLN A 194 1.85 -4.30 5.56
CA GLN A 194 3.15 -4.88 5.19
C GLN A 194 3.09 -5.59 3.84
N VAL A 195 2.03 -6.38 3.62
CA VAL A 195 1.79 -7.06 2.34
C VAL A 195 1.63 -6.05 1.20
N ALA A 196 0.84 -5.00 1.42
CA ALA A 196 0.59 -3.97 0.41
C ALA A 196 1.88 -3.22 0.01
N VAL A 197 2.71 -2.83 0.98
CA VAL A 197 4.01 -2.18 0.70
C VAL A 197 4.94 -3.13 -0.07
N ALA A 198 5.05 -4.38 0.34
CA ALA A 198 5.90 -5.35 -0.35
C ALA A 198 5.45 -5.60 -1.80
N LEU A 199 4.13 -5.77 -2.00
CA LEU A 199 3.55 -5.96 -3.35
C LEU A 199 3.69 -4.69 -4.20
N SER A 200 3.57 -3.49 -3.62
CA SER A 200 3.72 -2.25 -4.36
C SER A 200 5.12 -2.09 -4.94
N VAL A 201 6.14 -2.35 -4.13
CA VAL A 201 7.54 -2.31 -4.57
C VAL A 201 7.81 -3.36 -5.64
N ALA A 202 7.30 -4.59 -5.47
CA ALA A 202 7.48 -5.65 -6.45
C ALA A 202 6.78 -5.33 -7.78
N ILE A 203 5.50 -4.99 -7.74
CA ILE A 203 4.69 -4.78 -8.96
C ILE A 203 5.11 -3.49 -9.67
N LEU A 204 5.11 -2.36 -8.95
CA LEU A 204 5.44 -1.07 -9.57
C LEU A 204 6.92 -0.98 -9.92
N GLY A 205 7.80 -1.61 -9.14
CA GLY A 205 9.22 -1.73 -9.43
C GLY A 205 9.47 -2.55 -10.70
N SER A 206 8.77 -3.69 -10.89
CA SER A 206 8.87 -4.51 -12.09
C SER A 206 8.35 -3.79 -13.33
N ILE A 207 7.24 -3.05 -13.22
CA ILE A 207 6.71 -2.21 -14.28
C ILE A 207 7.74 -1.13 -14.65
N LEU A 208 8.26 -0.42 -13.67
CA LEU A 208 9.28 0.61 -13.87
C LEU A 208 10.52 0.03 -14.56
N ALA A 209 11.03 -1.11 -14.10
CA ALA A 209 12.21 -1.76 -14.68
C ALA A 209 11.97 -2.19 -16.14
N GLN A 210 10.81 -2.72 -16.45
CA GLN A 210 10.45 -3.12 -17.82
C GLN A 210 10.34 -1.94 -18.77
N PHE A 211 9.62 -0.88 -18.37
CA PHE A 211 9.49 0.33 -19.20
C PHE A 211 10.83 1.06 -19.34
N TYR A 212 11.62 1.13 -18.27
CA TYR A 212 12.97 1.67 -18.32
C TYR A 212 13.85 0.98 -19.37
N ARG A 213 13.90 -0.37 -19.34
CA ARG A 213 14.65 -1.17 -20.33
C ARG A 213 14.21 -0.89 -21.76
N ASN A 214 12.89 -0.89 -21.97
CA ASN A 214 12.34 -0.67 -23.31
C ASN A 214 12.67 0.73 -23.83
N SER A 215 12.55 1.75 -22.99
CA SER A 215 12.84 3.16 -23.36
C SER A 215 14.33 3.41 -23.56
N LEU A 216 15.20 2.75 -22.80
CA LEU A 216 16.65 2.93 -22.90
C LEU A 216 17.29 2.10 -24.04
N SER A 217 16.66 1.00 -24.43
CA SER A 217 17.20 0.04 -25.42
C SER A 217 17.76 0.68 -26.70
N PRO A 218 17.11 1.68 -27.34
CA PRO A 218 17.65 2.34 -28.53
C PRO A 218 18.98 3.05 -28.30
N SER A 219 19.20 3.58 -27.11
CA SER A 219 20.43 4.32 -26.74
C SER A 219 21.59 3.39 -26.39
N LEU A 220 21.37 2.09 -26.27
CA LEU A 220 22.38 1.08 -25.96
C LEU A 220 22.90 0.33 -27.21
N VAL A 221 22.44 0.71 -28.40
CA VAL A 221 22.88 0.10 -29.65
C VAL A 221 24.37 0.38 -29.85
N GLY A 222 25.14 -0.67 -30.20
CA GLY A 222 26.59 -0.58 -30.38
C GLY A 222 27.43 -0.92 -29.15
N LEU A 223 26.83 -1.07 -27.97
CA LEU A 223 27.52 -1.56 -26.79
C LEU A 223 27.64 -3.10 -26.79
N PRO A 224 28.73 -3.65 -26.21
CA PRO A 224 28.87 -5.10 -25.98
C PRO A 224 27.69 -5.66 -25.18
N ALA A 225 27.32 -6.93 -25.43
CA ALA A 225 26.13 -7.53 -24.82
C ALA A 225 26.14 -7.46 -23.27
N ALA A 226 27.26 -7.75 -22.63
CA ALA A 226 27.41 -7.66 -21.16
C ALA A 226 27.19 -6.24 -20.64
N THR A 227 27.78 -5.24 -21.28
CA THR A 227 27.64 -3.82 -20.92
C THR A 227 26.21 -3.34 -21.14
N ARG A 228 25.56 -3.78 -22.22
CA ARG A 228 24.17 -3.48 -22.51
C ARG A 228 23.23 -4.07 -21.45
N SER A 229 23.44 -5.33 -21.08
CA SER A 229 22.65 -6.00 -20.03
C SER A 229 22.81 -5.26 -18.69
N ALA A 230 24.04 -4.92 -18.29
CA ALA A 230 24.31 -4.18 -17.06
C ALA A 230 23.66 -2.79 -17.07
N ALA A 231 23.75 -2.04 -18.18
CA ALA A 231 23.14 -0.71 -18.30
C ALA A 231 21.61 -0.78 -18.30
N SER A 232 20.99 -1.78 -18.94
CA SER A 232 19.54 -1.89 -19.03
C SER A 232 18.87 -2.40 -17.76
N SER A 233 19.62 -2.96 -16.81
CA SER A 233 19.06 -3.54 -15.58
C SER A 233 18.41 -2.50 -14.67
N SER A 234 19.01 -1.31 -14.54
CA SER A 234 18.51 -0.24 -13.69
C SER A 234 19.22 1.09 -13.99
N ILE A 235 18.65 2.19 -13.51
CA ILE A 235 19.31 3.52 -13.63
C ILE A 235 20.68 3.55 -12.94
N THR A 236 20.83 2.86 -11.80
CA THR A 236 22.12 2.70 -11.10
C THR A 236 23.10 1.88 -11.92
N GLY A 237 22.62 0.83 -12.61
CA GLY A 237 23.41 0.04 -13.54
C GLY A 237 23.93 0.89 -14.72
N THR A 238 23.06 1.73 -15.31
CA THR A 238 23.50 2.66 -16.37
C THR A 238 24.55 3.64 -15.86
N GLN A 239 24.39 4.18 -14.65
CA GLN A 239 25.38 5.10 -14.06
C GLN A 239 26.73 4.43 -13.82
N ALA A 240 26.73 3.19 -13.32
CA ALA A 240 27.95 2.41 -13.14
C ALA A 240 28.68 2.15 -14.48
N VAL A 241 27.95 1.77 -15.51
CA VAL A 241 28.47 1.59 -16.88
C VAL A 241 29.01 2.94 -17.43
N ALA A 242 28.28 4.02 -17.24
CA ALA A 242 28.72 5.35 -17.68
C ALA A 242 30.02 5.78 -17.02
N GLN A 243 30.21 5.48 -15.73
CA GLN A 243 31.47 5.74 -15.02
C GLN A 243 32.63 4.89 -15.57
N GLN A 244 32.36 3.59 -15.87
CA GLN A 244 33.39 2.71 -16.45
C GLN A 244 33.85 3.15 -17.85
N LEU A 245 32.92 3.66 -18.67
CA LEU A 245 33.18 4.15 -20.03
C LEU A 245 33.75 5.58 -20.05
N GLY A 246 33.83 6.25 -18.92
CA GLY A 246 34.40 7.61 -18.78
C GLY A 246 33.65 8.65 -19.62
N THR A 247 34.37 9.38 -20.46
CA THR A 247 33.76 10.45 -21.28
C THR A 247 32.75 9.94 -22.29
N ALA A 248 32.96 8.77 -22.86
CA ALA A 248 32.00 8.12 -23.79
C ALA A 248 30.69 7.72 -23.09
N GLY A 249 30.76 7.33 -21.81
CA GLY A 249 29.57 6.93 -21.03
C GLY A 249 28.65 8.09 -20.65
N ARG A 250 29.14 9.33 -20.64
CA ARG A 250 28.33 10.51 -20.28
C ARG A 250 27.13 10.72 -21.20
N SER A 251 27.24 10.31 -22.46
CA SER A 251 26.14 10.37 -23.43
C SER A 251 24.94 9.48 -23.06
N LEU A 252 25.16 8.46 -22.21
CA LEU A 252 24.09 7.56 -21.74
C LEU A 252 23.25 8.15 -20.60
N LEU A 253 23.78 9.12 -19.85
CA LEU A 253 23.10 9.62 -18.64
C LEU A 253 21.80 10.37 -18.94
N ALA A 254 21.79 11.23 -19.97
CA ALA A 254 20.57 11.97 -20.32
C ALA A 254 19.44 11.05 -20.82
N PRO A 255 19.69 10.12 -21.77
CA PRO A 255 18.66 9.12 -22.14
C PRO A 255 18.20 8.24 -20.97
N ALA A 256 19.12 7.84 -20.08
CA ALA A 256 18.76 7.05 -18.90
C ALA A 256 17.83 7.79 -17.93
N ASN A 257 18.14 9.07 -17.67
CA ASN A 257 17.29 9.91 -16.82
C ASN A 257 15.89 10.10 -17.43
N THR A 258 15.80 10.32 -18.74
CA THR A 258 14.51 10.45 -19.45
C THR A 258 13.75 9.12 -19.41
N ALA A 259 14.40 8.01 -19.75
CA ALA A 259 13.79 6.68 -19.72
C ALA A 259 13.27 6.31 -18.31
N PHE A 260 13.99 6.71 -17.26
CA PHE A 260 13.53 6.49 -15.88
C PHE A 260 12.28 7.32 -15.55
N VAL A 261 12.26 8.59 -15.94
CA VAL A 261 11.12 9.48 -15.70
C VAL A 261 9.89 8.97 -16.47
N ASP A 262 10.04 8.57 -17.73
CA ASP A 262 8.94 7.99 -18.52
C ASP A 262 8.39 6.70 -17.90
N ALA A 263 9.27 5.81 -17.43
CA ALA A 263 8.88 4.61 -16.71
C ALA A 263 8.18 4.92 -15.38
N MET A 264 8.66 5.94 -14.66
CA MET A 264 8.02 6.44 -13.44
C MET A 264 6.61 6.98 -13.71
N HIS A 265 6.39 7.69 -14.82
CA HIS A 265 5.05 8.16 -15.21
C HIS A 265 4.08 7.00 -15.38
N VAL A 266 4.48 5.93 -16.06
CA VAL A 266 3.62 4.75 -16.24
C VAL A 266 3.30 4.09 -14.89
N ALA A 267 4.32 3.88 -14.06
CA ALA A 267 4.13 3.26 -12.74
C ALA A 267 3.21 4.09 -11.84
N THR A 268 3.38 5.43 -11.84
CA THR A 268 2.52 6.33 -11.05
C THR A 268 1.09 6.36 -11.56
N LEU A 269 0.86 6.37 -12.86
CA LEU A 269 -0.50 6.34 -13.43
C LEU A 269 -1.23 5.04 -13.07
N ILE A 270 -0.54 3.89 -13.13
CA ILE A 270 -1.11 2.62 -12.69
C ILE A 270 -1.46 2.67 -11.19
N ALA A 271 -0.54 3.17 -10.35
CA ALA A 271 -0.82 3.34 -8.93
C ALA A 271 -1.99 4.29 -8.66
N ALA A 272 -2.11 5.38 -9.42
CA ALA A 272 -3.22 6.32 -9.33
C ALA A 272 -4.56 5.69 -9.69
N VAL A 273 -4.60 4.88 -10.76
CA VAL A 273 -5.81 4.13 -11.16
C VAL A 273 -6.23 3.14 -10.07
N LEU A 274 -5.26 2.42 -9.47
CA LEU A 274 -5.56 1.52 -8.34
C LEU A 274 -6.08 2.26 -7.11
N ALA A 275 -5.52 3.44 -6.80
CA ALA A 275 -6.01 4.29 -5.73
C ALA A 275 -7.43 4.83 -6.01
N LEU A 276 -7.72 5.23 -7.26
CA LEU A 276 -9.07 5.61 -7.70
C LEU A 276 -10.06 4.46 -7.53
N ALA A 277 -9.70 3.27 -8.01
CA ALA A 277 -10.52 2.07 -7.85
C ALA A 277 -10.78 1.78 -6.36
N GLY A 278 -9.77 1.94 -5.51
CA GLY A 278 -9.91 1.85 -4.05
C GLY A 278 -10.91 2.85 -3.49
N GLY A 279 -10.91 4.09 -3.96
CA GLY A 279 -11.89 5.10 -3.59
C GLY A 279 -13.33 4.68 -3.91
N PHE A 280 -13.56 4.09 -5.09
CA PHE A 280 -14.88 3.54 -5.46
C PHE A 280 -15.27 2.32 -4.63
N VAL A 281 -14.32 1.44 -4.30
CA VAL A 281 -14.55 0.31 -3.39
C VAL A 281 -15.00 0.80 -2.02
N VAL A 282 -14.33 1.82 -1.48
CA VAL A 282 -14.69 2.47 -0.22
C VAL A 282 -16.11 3.05 -0.30
N LEU A 283 -16.44 3.79 -1.37
CA LEU A 283 -17.78 4.35 -1.57
C LEU A 283 -18.87 3.28 -1.67
N ARG A 284 -18.55 2.08 -2.18
CA ARG A 284 -19.57 1.05 -2.41
C ARG A 284 -19.82 0.17 -1.18
N TRP A 285 -18.77 -0.18 -0.43
CA TRP A 285 -18.85 -1.24 0.58
C TRP A 285 -18.46 -0.82 2.00
N MET A 286 -17.75 0.30 2.20
CA MET A 286 -17.34 0.74 3.54
C MET A 286 -18.57 1.20 4.36
N PRO A 287 -18.62 0.90 5.68
CA PRO A 287 -19.70 1.38 6.57
C PRO A 287 -19.78 2.91 6.57
N GLY A 288 -21.01 3.44 6.53
CA GLY A 288 -21.25 4.88 6.41
C GLY A 288 -21.01 5.64 7.71
N LYS A 289 -22.02 5.74 8.55
CA LYS A 289 -21.94 6.49 9.82
C LYS A 289 -21.51 5.56 10.95
N PRO A 290 -20.67 6.03 11.89
CA PRO A 290 -20.45 5.35 13.16
C PRO A 290 -21.79 5.18 13.89
N ARG A 291 -21.97 4.07 14.61
CA ARG A 291 -23.11 3.96 15.52
C ARG A 291 -23.02 5.08 16.55
N PRO A 292 -24.13 5.79 16.84
CA PRO A 292 -24.14 6.80 17.89
C PRO A 292 -23.64 6.20 19.21
N ALA A 293 -22.84 6.94 19.95
CA ALA A 293 -22.31 6.49 21.24
C ALA A 293 -23.42 6.07 22.23
N THR A 294 -24.62 6.64 22.09
CA THR A 294 -25.83 6.28 22.84
C THR A 294 -26.30 4.86 22.52
N GLU A 295 -26.27 4.43 21.25
CA GLU A 295 -26.64 3.06 20.88
C GLU A 295 -25.64 2.01 21.37
N ILE A 296 -24.36 2.42 21.48
CA ILE A 296 -23.32 1.54 22.03
C ILE A 296 -23.47 1.41 23.54
N ALA A 297 -23.84 2.50 24.22
CA ALA A 297 -24.09 2.50 25.67
C ALA A 297 -25.31 1.67 26.02
N THR A 298 -26.42 1.85 25.32
CA THR A 298 -27.65 1.04 25.55
C THR A 298 -27.42 -0.43 25.22
N ALA A 299 -26.75 -0.77 24.12
CA ALA A 299 -26.44 -2.17 23.79
C ALA A 299 -25.47 -2.82 24.80
N SER A 300 -24.59 -2.05 25.45
CA SER A 300 -23.76 -2.56 26.53
C SER A 300 -24.52 -2.74 27.83
N GLU A 301 -25.45 -1.84 28.16
CA GLU A 301 -26.35 -1.98 29.31
C GLU A 301 -27.28 -3.19 29.14
N ASP A 302 -27.91 -3.36 28.00
CA ASP A 302 -28.76 -4.52 27.68
C ASP A 302 -27.99 -5.85 27.75
N SER A 303 -26.70 -5.85 27.34
CA SER A 303 -25.84 -7.03 27.43
C SER A 303 -25.46 -7.35 28.87
N TYR A 304 -25.13 -6.35 29.67
CA TYR A 304 -24.83 -6.50 31.10
C TYR A 304 -26.06 -6.99 31.88
N GLU A 305 -27.27 -6.44 31.62
CA GLU A 305 -28.49 -6.87 32.23
C GLU A 305 -28.84 -8.33 31.87
N SER A 306 -28.61 -8.71 30.61
CA SER A 306 -28.84 -10.12 30.18
C SER A 306 -27.86 -11.10 30.82
N GLU A 307 -26.58 -10.73 30.99
CA GLU A 307 -25.58 -11.54 31.69
C GLU A 307 -25.89 -11.67 33.18
N LEU A 308 -26.32 -10.58 33.83
CA LEU A 308 -26.75 -10.59 35.23
C LEU A 308 -27.99 -11.51 35.42
N ALA A 309 -28.97 -11.43 34.54
CA ALA A 309 -30.16 -12.28 34.59
C ALA A 309 -29.80 -13.78 34.44
N ILE A 310 -28.88 -14.11 33.54
CA ILE A 310 -28.39 -15.51 33.38
C ILE A 310 -27.60 -15.97 34.60
N MET A 311 -26.81 -15.09 35.22
CA MET A 311 -26.09 -15.43 36.47
C MET A 311 -27.07 -15.64 37.65
N GLU A 312 -28.08 -14.80 37.82
CA GLU A 312 -29.12 -14.97 38.84
C GLU A 312 -29.91 -16.27 38.66
N GLU A 313 -30.27 -16.59 37.43
CA GLU A 313 -30.99 -17.85 37.13
C GLU A 313 -30.13 -19.07 37.43
N ASN A 314 -28.82 -19.03 37.12
CA ASN A 314 -27.87 -20.10 37.43
C ASN A 314 -27.66 -20.25 38.94
N VAL A 315 -27.61 -19.18 39.71
CA VAL A 315 -27.51 -19.22 41.18
C VAL A 315 -28.78 -19.82 41.81
N LEU A 316 -29.95 -19.41 41.35
CA LEU A 316 -31.24 -19.97 41.80
C LEU A 316 -31.37 -21.47 41.49
N ASN A 317 -30.97 -21.87 40.29
CA ASN A 317 -30.98 -23.28 39.88
C ASN A 317 -29.98 -24.15 40.65
N THR A 318 -28.86 -23.57 41.11
CA THR A 318 -27.88 -24.30 41.96
C THR A 318 -28.41 -24.44 43.39
N ALA A 319 -29.01 -23.40 43.96
CA ALA A 319 -29.56 -23.42 45.30
C ALA A 319 -30.77 -24.38 45.42
N THR A 320 -31.57 -24.56 44.36
CA THR A 320 -32.69 -25.52 44.34
C THR A 320 -32.26 -26.97 44.12
N ARG A 321 -31.00 -27.26 43.77
CA ARG A 321 -30.48 -28.62 43.63
C ARG A 321 -29.77 -29.14 44.88
N GLU A 322 -29.40 -28.26 45.82
CA GLU A 322 -28.71 -28.63 47.08
C GLU A 322 -29.66 -28.67 48.29
N GLY A 323 -30.95 -28.32 48.21
CA GLY A 323 -32.01 -28.44 49.21
C GLY A 323 -32.94 -29.62 48.93
#